data_79ad8d365b359afed23b0edc79224fb0
#
_entry.id   79ad8d365b359afed23b0edc79224fb0
#
_cell.length_a   1.000
_cell.length_b   1.000
_cell.length_c   1.000
_cell.angle_alpha   90.00
_cell.angle_beta   90.00
_cell.angle_gamma   90.00
#
_symmetry.space_group_name_H-M   'P 1'
#
loop_
_entity.id
_entity.type
_entity.pdbx_description
1 polymer ?
#
loop_
_entity_poly.entity_id
_entity_poly.type
_entity_poly.pdbx_seq_one_letter_code
_entity_poly.pdbx_strand_id
1 'polypeptide(L)'
;MADLHINQRLSYGGDLCTVRYIGKVDGTAGDWLGVEWDDATRGKHAGEHRGVRYFTCRSNQPTAGSFVRPSRPADKPRGFLEALRYKYALEFEEQELAREKHPNGGGAAAKKPVVFNGKVAEEIGFDKIRKQLAELQELSIVLLDGLLVGGILGGGFGAEQRDAACEEIEQVCPKITELDLSRNLLGSWEEVADICARLKRLRALKLSGNRFGPVEEGLTFEGISELKVDDTLLSWDEIMRLTGQFPSLTSLSASANQIAEISTPISNSLQSLVLEGNEITSLASLKKLTAVTSLERLSLRDNNITTTYGANTSDDPIRFSPTLKSVDLSRNSINSWSSINDLTNIFPGLEVLRISDNPLLDQPVGSQAVTGMPEKPMTVDEAYMLTLARISSLQVLNYGTITPKDRSNAELYYLSLIGKELSASPEAAEPDILAAHPRYSELCETHGQPLVRRAEVDGLRAAVNPRSVAARLVRFTFRLAVSSSEDSPAGETPGDQVTKFIEIPRSFDTYQTKAIVTRLFDLPPYEFKLVWETDELDPVSKEKVDDEDGWDSEDDSLGSKGAAEKAADDTRFVKREVELVDSTKDIGFWFPADLVEARVRVERVPRS
;
A
#
# COMPACT_ATOMS: atom_id res chain seq x y z
N MET A 1 -25.91 -30.82 -29.50
CA MET A 1 -25.82 -29.83 -28.40
C MET A 1 -24.67 -30.32 -27.56
N ALA A 2 -23.72 -29.44 -27.20
CA ALA A 2 -22.68 -29.82 -26.25
C ALA A 2 -23.35 -30.33 -24.97
N ASP A 3 -22.84 -31.42 -24.41
CA ASP A 3 -23.39 -32.03 -23.19
C ASP A 3 -23.13 -31.06 -22.00
N LEU A 4 -24.16 -30.24 -21.68
CA LEU A 4 -24.09 -29.27 -20.62
C LEU A 4 -24.15 -30.00 -19.27
N HIS A 5 -23.22 -29.66 -18.34
CA HIS A 5 -23.17 -30.29 -17.02
C HIS A 5 -22.95 -29.26 -15.90
N ILE A 6 -23.27 -29.65 -14.68
CA ILE A 6 -23.04 -28.82 -13.48
C ILE A 6 -21.55 -28.59 -13.30
N ASN A 7 -21.20 -27.37 -12.88
CA ASN A 7 -19.84 -26.83 -12.73
C ASN A 7 -19.09 -26.58 -14.04
N GLN A 8 -19.74 -26.76 -15.20
CA GLN A 8 -19.15 -26.37 -16.47
C GLN A 8 -18.93 -24.86 -16.52
N ARG A 9 -17.75 -24.47 -17.00
CA ARG A 9 -17.41 -23.07 -17.26
C ARG A 9 -17.88 -22.66 -18.66
N LEU A 10 -18.52 -21.51 -18.74
CA LEU A 10 -19.03 -20.95 -19.99
C LEU A 10 -18.68 -19.46 -20.07
N SER A 11 -18.70 -18.93 -21.29
CA SER A 11 -18.62 -17.49 -21.55
C SER A 11 -19.75 -17.06 -22.48
N TYR A 12 -20.32 -15.89 -22.23
CA TYR A 12 -21.35 -15.29 -23.05
C TYR A 12 -21.01 -13.84 -23.40
N GLY A 13 -20.35 -13.65 -24.53
CA GLY A 13 -19.90 -12.34 -24.98
C GLY A 13 -18.74 -11.80 -24.13
N GLY A 14 -17.86 -12.68 -23.70
CA GLY A 14 -16.71 -12.37 -22.84
C GLY A 14 -16.98 -12.46 -21.35
N ASP A 15 -18.27 -12.52 -20.91
CA ASP A 15 -18.59 -12.67 -19.49
C ASP A 15 -18.53 -14.14 -19.08
N LEU A 16 -17.69 -14.45 -18.09
CA LEU A 16 -17.46 -15.79 -17.59
C LEU A 16 -18.51 -16.18 -16.55
N CYS A 17 -18.94 -17.43 -16.58
CA CYS A 17 -19.85 -17.99 -15.59
C CYS A 17 -19.66 -19.49 -15.37
N THR A 18 -20.24 -20.00 -14.29
CA THR A 18 -20.29 -21.44 -13.95
C THR A 18 -21.72 -21.92 -13.91
N VAL A 19 -22.02 -23.04 -14.55
CA VAL A 19 -23.33 -23.68 -14.51
C VAL A 19 -23.55 -24.29 -13.11
N ARG A 20 -24.60 -23.85 -12.40
CA ARG A 20 -24.97 -24.34 -11.06
C ARG A 20 -26.27 -25.15 -11.04
N TYR A 21 -27.11 -24.99 -12.07
CA TYR A 21 -28.38 -25.69 -12.18
C TYR A 21 -28.73 -25.95 -13.64
N ILE A 22 -29.33 -27.09 -13.92
CA ILE A 22 -29.90 -27.46 -15.24
C ILE A 22 -31.27 -28.05 -14.99
N GLY A 23 -32.34 -27.44 -15.53
CA GLY A 23 -33.68 -27.96 -15.39
C GLY A 23 -34.80 -26.92 -15.53
N LYS A 24 -36.02 -27.29 -15.12
CA LYS A 24 -37.21 -26.45 -15.20
C LYS A 24 -37.26 -25.46 -14.05
N VAL A 25 -37.75 -24.26 -14.33
CA VAL A 25 -37.99 -23.21 -13.35
C VAL A 25 -39.50 -22.93 -13.29
N ASP A 26 -40.08 -23.01 -12.11
CA ASP A 26 -41.53 -22.89 -11.88
C ASP A 26 -42.13 -21.61 -12.47
N GLY A 27 -43.26 -21.75 -13.13
CA GLY A 27 -43.96 -20.66 -13.79
C GLY A 27 -43.30 -20.21 -15.10
N THR A 28 -42.36 -20.99 -15.64
CA THR A 28 -41.70 -20.73 -16.94
C THR A 28 -41.76 -21.94 -17.86
N ALA A 29 -41.66 -21.72 -19.18
CA ALA A 29 -41.66 -22.82 -20.16
C ALA A 29 -40.22 -23.26 -20.49
N GLY A 30 -40.02 -24.58 -20.67
CA GLY A 30 -38.74 -25.18 -21.08
C GLY A 30 -37.69 -25.21 -19.99
N ASP A 31 -36.50 -25.66 -20.37
CA ASP A 31 -35.37 -25.80 -19.47
C ASP A 31 -34.52 -24.50 -19.38
N TRP A 32 -33.82 -24.36 -18.26
CA TRP A 32 -32.96 -23.24 -17.95
C TRP A 32 -31.61 -23.73 -17.41
N LEU A 33 -30.61 -22.92 -17.64
CA LEU A 33 -29.32 -22.99 -16.95
C LEU A 33 -29.33 -21.95 -15.84
N GLY A 34 -29.19 -22.37 -14.59
CA GLY A 34 -28.83 -21.49 -13.50
C GLY A 34 -27.31 -21.29 -13.54
N VAL A 35 -26.87 -20.05 -13.77
CA VAL A 35 -25.45 -19.72 -13.87
C VAL A 35 -25.05 -18.76 -12.77
N GLU A 36 -23.85 -18.95 -12.25
CA GLU A 36 -23.15 -18.00 -11.37
C GLU A 36 -22.11 -17.26 -12.20
N TRP A 37 -22.26 -15.94 -12.28
CA TRP A 37 -21.30 -15.08 -12.99
C TRP A 37 -20.07 -14.84 -12.14
N ASP A 38 -18.89 -14.73 -12.78
CA ASP A 38 -17.66 -14.36 -12.10
C ASP A 38 -17.74 -12.89 -11.66
N ASP A 39 -18.28 -12.01 -12.51
CA ASP A 39 -18.67 -10.66 -12.12
C ASP A 39 -20.09 -10.69 -11.52
N ALA A 40 -20.18 -10.60 -10.20
CA ALA A 40 -21.42 -10.63 -9.46
C ALA A 40 -22.40 -9.49 -9.84
N THR A 41 -21.93 -8.39 -10.41
CA THR A 41 -22.79 -7.25 -10.82
C THR A 41 -23.63 -7.56 -12.05
N ARG A 42 -23.25 -8.58 -12.82
CA ARG A 42 -23.96 -9.03 -14.02
C ARG A 42 -25.19 -9.88 -13.70
N GLY A 43 -25.20 -10.53 -12.59
CA GLY A 43 -26.30 -11.40 -12.17
C GLY A 43 -27.50 -10.61 -11.64
N LYS A 44 -28.52 -11.32 -11.16
CA LYS A 44 -29.79 -10.72 -10.73
C LYS A 44 -30.27 -11.24 -9.38
N HIS A 45 -29.81 -12.39 -8.92
CA HIS A 45 -30.27 -13.07 -7.72
C HIS A 45 -29.21 -14.07 -7.23
N ALA A 46 -29.42 -14.66 -6.04
CA ALA A 46 -28.52 -15.66 -5.45
C ALA A 46 -28.95 -17.13 -5.76
N GLY A 47 -29.62 -17.37 -6.89
CA GLY A 47 -30.09 -18.71 -7.27
C GLY A 47 -31.58 -18.96 -6.99
N GLU A 48 -32.36 -17.92 -6.76
CA GLU A 48 -33.78 -18.00 -6.42
C GLU A 48 -34.67 -17.45 -7.54
N HIS A 49 -35.88 -18.02 -7.66
CA HIS A 49 -36.96 -17.48 -8.49
C HIS A 49 -38.30 -17.61 -7.75
N ARG A 50 -39.03 -16.50 -7.57
CA ARG A 50 -40.31 -16.44 -6.86
C ARG A 50 -40.33 -17.15 -5.50
N GLY A 51 -39.21 -17.00 -4.73
CA GLY A 51 -39.10 -17.61 -3.40
C GLY A 51 -38.65 -19.07 -3.39
N VAL A 52 -38.46 -19.70 -4.55
CA VAL A 52 -37.92 -21.06 -4.67
C VAL A 52 -36.42 -21.00 -5.00
N ARG A 53 -35.60 -21.70 -4.23
CA ARG A 53 -34.16 -21.81 -4.47
C ARG A 53 -33.84 -23.00 -5.36
N TYR A 54 -33.18 -22.75 -6.47
CA TYR A 54 -32.78 -23.76 -7.47
C TYR A 54 -31.28 -24.11 -7.38
N PHE A 55 -30.44 -23.15 -6.97
CA PHE A 55 -29.02 -23.37 -6.75
C PHE A 55 -28.49 -22.37 -5.72
N THR A 56 -27.29 -22.65 -5.21
CA THR A 56 -26.53 -21.76 -4.35
C THR A 56 -25.25 -21.33 -5.05
N CYS A 57 -24.98 -20.04 -5.07
CA CYS A 57 -23.72 -19.51 -5.54
C CYS A 57 -22.60 -19.80 -4.53
N ARG A 58 -21.36 -19.98 -4.98
CA ARG A 58 -20.18 -20.02 -4.11
C ARG A 58 -19.84 -18.63 -3.59
N SER A 59 -20.04 -17.61 -4.42
CA SER A 59 -19.89 -16.22 -4.03
C SER A 59 -20.93 -15.80 -3.01
N ASN A 60 -20.53 -15.07 -1.97
CA ASN A 60 -21.42 -14.46 -0.97
C ASN A 60 -22.24 -13.27 -1.54
N GLN A 61 -22.02 -12.88 -2.80
CA GLN A 61 -22.70 -11.76 -3.43
C GLN A 61 -24.14 -12.10 -3.79
N PRO A 62 -25.12 -11.28 -3.39
CA PRO A 62 -26.53 -11.61 -3.57
C PRO A 62 -27.03 -11.56 -5.01
N THR A 63 -26.24 -11.00 -5.91
CA THR A 63 -26.60 -10.82 -7.32
C THR A 63 -25.78 -11.67 -8.28
N ALA A 64 -24.95 -12.62 -7.79
CA ALA A 64 -24.06 -13.41 -8.65
C ALA A 64 -24.77 -14.35 -9.63
N GLY A 65 -26.03 -14.74 -9.38
CA GLY A 65 -26.76 -15.75 -10.17
C GLY A 65 -27.69 -15.17 -11.24
N SER A 66 -27.93 -15.95 -12.27
CA SER A 66 -28.95 -15.70 -13.30
C SER A 66 -29.48 -17.00 -13.90
N PHE A 67 -30.67 -16.96 -14.51
CA PHE A 67 -31.16 -18.02 -15.38
C PHE A 67 -30.93 -17.64 -16.85
N VAL A 68 -30.30 -18.52 -17.60
CA VAL A 68 -29.97 -18.37 -19.03
C VAL A 68 -30.60 -19.52 -19.82
N ARG A 69 -31.08 -19.26 -21.04
CA ARG A 69 -31.61 -20.33 -21.88
C ARG A 69 -30.48 -21.22 -22.42
N PRO A 70 -30.65 -22.56 -22.42
CA PRO A 70 -29.65 -23.48 -23.02
C PRO A 70 -29.39 -23.23 -24.50
N SER A 71 -30.35 -22.62 -25.20
CA SER A 71 -30.23 -22.26 -26.62
C SER A 71 -29.39 -21.03 -26.90
N ARG A 72 -29.02 -20.25 -25.87
CA ARG A 72 -28.13 -19.09 -26.02
C ARG A 72 -26.73 -19.58 -26.41
N PRO A 73 -26.16 -19.09 -27.52
CA PRO A 73 -24.83 -19.51 -27.91
C PRO A 73 -23.79 -19.01 -26.90
N ALA A 74 -22.97 -19.92 -26.42
CA ALA A 74 -21.78 -19.61 -25.62
C ALA A 74 -20.59 -19.34 -26.54
N ASP A 75 -19.65 -18.57 -26.04
CA ASP A 75 -18.37 -18.34 -26.73
C ASP A 75 -17.59 -19.67 -26.82
N LYS A 76 -16.85 -19.88 -27.93
CA LYS A 76 -16.10 -21.11 -28.13
C LYS A 76 -14.84 -21.13 -27.27
N PRO A 77 -14.65 -22.15 -26.39
CA PRO A 77 -13.40 -22.34 -25.67
C PRO A 77 -12.22 -22.56 -26.62
N ARG A 78 -11.03 -22.15 -26.23
CA ARG A 78 -9.76 -22.40 -26.92
C ARG A 78 -8.93 -23.43 -26.18
N GLY A 79 -8.15 -24.22 -26.96
CA GLY A 79 -7.06 -25.01 -26.41
C GLY A 79 -5.87 -24.11 -26.03
N PHE A 80 -4.99 -24.63 -25.15
CA PHE A 80 -3.81 -23.90 -24.68
C PHE A 80 -2.94 -23.39 -25.85
N LEU A 81 -2.55 -24.27 -26.79
CA LEU A 81 -1.74 -23.88 -27.96
C LEU A 81 -2.48 -22.97 -28.94
N GLU A 82 -3.79 -23.12 -29.06
CA GLU A 82 -4.62 -22.22 -29.88
C GLU A 82 -4.59 -20.80 -29.31
N ALA A 83 -4.77 -20.65 -28.00
CA ALA A 83 -4.71 -19.37 -27.33
C ALA A 83 -3.30 -18.73 -27.38
N LEU A 84 -2.26 -19.56 -27.19
CA LEU A 84 -0.86 -19.13 -27.30
C LEU A 84 -0.56 -18.55 -28.69
N ARG A 85 -0.91 -19.29 -29.72
CA ARG A 85 -0.71 -18.86 -31.11
C ARG A 85 -1.57 -17.64 -31.45
N TYR A 86 -2.82 -17.61 -30.99
CA TYR A 86 -3.71 -16.47 -31.20
C TYR A 86 -3.11 -15.17 -30.66
N LYS A 87 -2.60 -15.21 -29.45
CA LYS A 87 -2.04 -14.01 -28.82
C LYS A 87 -0.70 -13.60 -29.44
N TYR A 88 0.25 -14.50 -29.43
CA TYR A 88 1.62 -14.14 -29.80
C TYR A 88 1.85 -14.08 -31.31
N ALA A 89 1.07 -14.82 -32.14
CA ALA A 89 1.14 -14.64 -33.58
C ALA A 89 0.66 -13.24 -34.02
N LEU A 90 -0.39 -12.72 -33.41
CA LEU A 90 -0.86 -11.35 -33.69
C LEU A 90 0.14 -10.30 -33.22
N GLU A 91 0.72 -10.46 -32.03
CA GLU A 91 1.73 -9.52 -31.51
C GLU A 91 2.98 -9.48 -32.42
N PHE A 92 3.40 -10.62 -32.96
CA PHE A 92 4.52 -10.67 -33.90
C PHE A 92 4.20 -10.02 -35.24
N GLU A 93 2.99 -10.19 -35.76
CA GLU A 93 2.54 -9.51 -36.99
C GLU A 93 2.49 -8.01 -36.81
N GLU A 94 1.98 -7.52 -35.69
CA GLU A 94 1.96 -6.10 -35.35
C GLU A 94 3.37 -5.51 -35.19
N GLN A 95 4.30 -6.23 -34.57
CA GLN A 95 5.70 -5.82 -34.41
C GLN A 95 6.44 -5.79 -35.76
N GLU A 96 6.19 -6.74 -36.67
CA GLU A 96 6.77 -6.72 -38.00
C GLU A 96 6.25 -5.54 -38.82
N LEU A 97 4.94 -5.29 -38.80
CA LEU A 97 4.33 -4.11 -39.44
C LEU A 97 4.86 -2.78 -38.85
N ALA A 98 5.12 -2.73 -37.55
CA ALA A 98 5.72 -1.55 -36.92
C ALA A 98 7.20 -1.35 -37.34
N ARG A 99 7.97 -2.43 -37.49
CA ARG A 99 9.37 -2.39 -37.98
C ARG A 99 9.44 -1.97 -39.45
N GLU A 100 8.50 -2.43 -40.28
CA GLU A 100 8.42 -2.03 -41.70
C GLU A 100 8.06 -0.54 -41.87
N LYS A 101 7.27 0.03 -40.95
CA LYS A 101 6.92 1.46 -40.96
C LYS A 101 8.04 2.37 -40.48
N HIS A 102 9.07 1.85 -39.80
CA HIS A 102 10.25 2.61 -39.34
C HIS A 102 11.57 1.96 -39.78
N PRO A 103 11.96 2.06 -41.05
CA PRO A 103 13.15 1.39 -41.59
C PRO A 103 14.44 2.17 -41.30
N ASN A 104 14.79 2.44 -40.04
CA ASN A 104 16.11 2.97 -39.67
C ASN A 104 16.86 2.00 -38.78
N GLY A 105 17.53 1.03 -39.42
CA GLY A 105 18.45 0.10 -38.75
C GLY A 105 18.83 -1.09 -39.62
N GLY A 106 19.81 -0.93 -40.50
CA GLY A 106 20.71 -1.99 -41.00
C GLY A 106 20.11 -3.07 -41.90
N GLY A 107 20.39 -2.97 -43.20
CA GLY A 107 19.88 -3.81 -44.24
C GLY A 107 20.11 -5.31 -44.09
N ALA A 108 19.06 -6.06 -44.34
CA ALA A 108 19.13 -7.43 -44.86
C ALA A 108 18.49 -7.40 -46.25
N ALA A 109 19.27 -7.81 -47.26
CA ALA A 109 18.88 -7.82 -48.67
C ALA A 109 17.62 -8.69 -48.86
N ALA A 110 16.58 -8.10 -49.43
CA ALA A 110 15.39 -8.82 -49.85
C ALA A 110 15.79 -9.97 -50.84
N LYS A 111 15.60 -11.20 -50.41
CA LYS A 111 15.72 -12.38 -51.31
C LYS A 111 14.59 -12.31 -52.34
N LYS A 112 14.96 -12.32 -53.62
CA LYS A 112 14.01 -12.37 -54.74
C LYS A 112 13.17 -13.66 -54.65
N PRO A 113 11.83 -13.57 -54.83
CA PRO A 113 10.97 -14.75 -54.80
C PRO A 113 11.34 -15.69 -55.95
N VAL A 114 11.47 -17.01 -55.64
CA VAL A 114 11.72 -18.03 -56.63
C VAL A 114 10.39 -18.37 -57.32
N VAL A 115 10.30 -18.06 -58.61
CA VAL A 115 9.12 -18.39 -59.44
C VAL A 115 9.40 -19.68 -60.20
N PHE A 116 8.65 -20.75 -59.92
CA PHE A 116 8.68 -22.00 -60.66
C PHE A 116 7.35 -22.16 -61.39
N ASN A 117 7.40 -22.26 -62.71
CA ASN A 117 6.24 -22.46 -63.60
C ASN A 117 5.09 -21.43 -63.44
N GLY A 118 5.42 -20.16 -63.30
CA GLY A 118 4.41 -19.08 -63.24
C GLY A 118 3.58 -19.01 -61.93
N LYS A 119 3.92 -19.84 -60.94
CA LYS A 119 3.36 -19.74 -59.57
C LYS A 119 4.46 -19.36 -58.60
N VAL A 120 4.24 -18.28 -57.84
CA VAL A 120 5.07 -17.95 -56.72
C VAL A 120 4.91 -19.07 -55.69
N ALA A 121 5.98 -19.82 -55.45
CA ALA A 121 5.93 -20.92 -54.52
C ALA A 121 5.74 -20.38 -53.09
N GLU A 122 4.93 -21.08 -52.29
CA GLU A 122 4.55 -20.78 -50.90
C GLU A 122 5.72 -20.85 -49.91
N GLU A 123 6.96 -20.60 -50.34
CA GLU A 123 8.14 -20.55 -49.47
C GLU A 123 8.04 -19.44 -48.42
N ILE A 124 7.28 -18.35 -48.70
CA ILE A 124 7.03 -17.23 -47.76
C ILE A 124 6.21 -17.69 -46.55
N GLY A 125 5.29 -18.63 -46.73
CA GLY A 125 4.48 -19.18 -45.64
C GLY A 125 5.27 -20.06 -44.66
N PHE A 126 6.16 -20.88 -45.17
CA PHE A 126 6.98 -21.78 -44.35
C PHE A 126 8.05 -21.05 -43.55
N ASP A 127 8.69 -20.03 -44.10
CA ASP A 127 9.67 -19.20 -43.37
C ASP A 127 9.00 -18.37 -42.29
N LYS A 128 7.80 -17.84 -42.54
CA LYS A 128 6.99 -17.16 -41.54
C LYS A 128 6.59 -18.08 -40.39
N ILE A 129 6.11 -19.29 -40.69
CA ILE A 129 5.75 -20.31 -39.70
C ILE A 129 6.97 -20.74 -38.88
N ARG A 130 8.13 -20.97 -39.50
CA ARG A 130 9.37 -21.34 -38.81
C ARG A 130 9.84 -20.22 -37.89
N LYS A 131 9.75 -18.96 -38.32
CA LYS A 131 10.11 -17.80 -37.50
C LYS A 131 9.19 -17.68 -36.30
N GLN A 132 7.87 -17.76 -36.48
CA GLN A 132 6.88 -17.75 -35.41
C GLN A 132 7.11 -18.90 -34.40
N LEU A 133 7.38 -20.10 -34.85
CA LEU A 133 7.72 -21.24 -33.99
C LEU A 133 9.01 -21.00 -33.21
N ALA A 134 10.05 -20.43 -33.84
CA ALA A 134 11.30 -20.10 -33.16
C ALA A 134 11.10 -19.02 -32.08
N GLU A 135 10.24 -18.05 -32.34
CA GLU A 135 9.91 -16.99 -31.36
C GLU A 135 9.10 -17.54 -30.18
N LEU A 136 8.14 -18.46 -30.42
CA LEU A 136 7.40 -19.16 -29.36
C LEU A 136 8.32 -20.00 -28.46
N GLN A 137 9.36 -20.61 -29.03
CA GLN A 137 10.35 -21.41 -28.30
C GLN A 137 11.22 -20.55 -27.33
N GLU A 138 11.32 -19.24 -27.57
CA GLU A 138 12.08 -18.33 -26.73
C GLU A 138 11.25 -17.72 -25.61
N LEU A 139 9.91 -17.91 -25.60
CA LEU A 139 9.04 -17.35 -24.57
C LEU A 139 9.37 -17.94 -23.20
N SER A 140 9.65 -17.08 -22.24
CA SER A 140 9.86 -17.44 -20.84
C SER A 140 8.68 -17.04 -19.95
N ILE A 141 7.95 -15.99 -20.29
CA ILE A 141 6.75 -15.52 -19.62
C ILE A 141 5.60 -15.55 -20.61
N VAL A 142 4.54 -16.27 -20.26
CA VAL A 142 3.36 -16.43 -21.09
C VAL A 142 2.12 -15.97 -20.34
N LEU A 143 1.41 -15.00 -20.92
CA LEU A 143 0.22 -14.40 -20.34
C LEU A 143 -0.98 -14.74 -21.23
N LEU A 144 -1.82 -15.69 -20.81
CA LEU A 144 -3.04 -16.11 -21.52
C LEU A 144 -4.32 -15.74 -20.74
N ASP A 145 -4.23 -14.68 -19.93
CA ASP A 145 -5.33 -14.17 -19.14
C ASP A 145 -6.53 -13.78 -20.01
N GLY A 146 -7.74 -14.27 -19.67
CA GLY A 146 -9.00 -13.92 -20.34
C GLY A 146 -9.15 -14.43 -21.78
N LEU A 147 -8.37 -15.41 -22.22
CA LEU A 147 -8.40 -15.92 -23.60
C LEU A 147 -9.34 -17.11 -23.81
N LEU A 148 -10.22 -17.41 -22.87
CA LEU A 148 -11.19 -18.51 -22.91
C LEU A 148 -10.51 -19.89 -23.01
N VAL A 149 -9.34 -20.07 -22.38
CA VAL A 149 -8.65 -21.36 -22.35
C VAL A 149 -9.47 -22.34 -21.50
N GLY A 150 -9.93 -23.44 -22.12
CA GLY A 150 -10.70 -24.49 -21.47
C GLY A 150 -9.94 -25.81 -21.42
N GLY A 151 -8.63 -25.78 -21.14
CA GLY A 151 -7.76 -26.93 -21.08
C GLY A 151 -6.81 -27.04 -22.29
N ILE A 152 -6.24 -28.23 -22.50
CA ILE A 152 -5.29 -28.45 -23.60
C ILE A 152 -5.95 -28.23 -24.96
N LEU A 153 -7.18 -28.74 -25.16
CA LEU A 153 -7.87 -28.76 -26.45
C LEU A 153 -9.13 -27.89 -26.53
N GLY A 154 -9.50 -27.17 -25.47
CA GLY A 154 -10.70 -26.35 -25.45
C GLY A 154 -12.03 -27.12 -25.34
N GLY A 155 -11.99 -28.42 -25.10
CA GLY A 155 -13.14 -29.29 -24.81
C GLY A 155 -13.43 -30.39 -25.86
N GLY A 156 -13.91 -31.53 -25.38
CA GLY A 156 -14.67 -32.51 -26.17
C GLY A 156 -13.87 -33.43 -27.12
N PHE A 157 -12.58 -33.64 -26.94
CA PHE A 157 -11.75 -34.47 -27.84
C PHE A 157 -11.32 -35.79 -27.18
N GLY A 158 -10.95 -36.79 -28.01
CA GLY A 158 -10.49 -38.09 -27.53
C GLY A 158 -9.07 -38.08 -26.95
N ALA A 159 -8.73 -39.14 -26.21
CA ALA A 159 -7.44 -39.26 -25.50
C ALA A 159 -6.23 -39.12 -26.45
N GLU A 160 -6.27 -39.70 -27.64
CA GLU A 160 -5.16 -39.62 -28.63
C GLU A 160 -4.86 -38.18 -29.06
N GLN A 161 -5.89 -37.35 -29.21
CA GLN A 161 -5.70 -35.93 -29.59
C GLN A 161 -5.13 -35.11 -28.41
N ARG A 162 -5.50 -35.45 -27.17
CA ARG A 162 -4.95 -34.86 -25.97
C ARG A 162 -3.46 -35.17 -25.81
N ASP A 163 -3.06 -36.43 -26.01
CA ASP A 163 -1.66 -36.85 -25.94
C ASP A 163 -0.80 -36.15 -26.99
N ALA A 164 -1.27 -36.07 -28.23
CA ALA A 164 -0.57 -35.37 -29.30
C ALA A 164 -0.41 -33.87 -29.01
N ALA A 165 -1.45 -33.23 -28.48
CA ALA A 165 -1.37 -31.81 -28.07
C ALA A 165 -0.42 -31.60 -26.90
N CYS A 166 -0.36 -32.54 -25.95
CA CYS A 166 0.60 -32.51 -24.85
C CYS A 166 2.05 -32.57 -25.35
N GLU A 167 2.36 -33.45 -26.30
CA GLU A 167 3.70 -33.55 -26.91
C GLU A 167 4.06 -32.26 -27.66
N GLU A 168 3.08 -31.67 -28.36
CA GLU A 168 3.29 -30.41 -29.08
C GLU A 168 3.63 -29.25 -28.16
N ILE A 169 3.06 -29.16 -26.93
CA ILE A 169 3.39 -28.12 -25.95
C ILE A 169 4.88 -28.11 -25.62
N GLU A 170 5.48 -29.27 -25.37
CA GLU A 170 6.91 -29.39 -25.05
C GLU A 170 7.82 -28.91 -26.19
N GLN A 171 7.38 -29.12 -27.45
CA GLN A 171 8.13 -28.69 -28.63
C GLN A 171 7.98 -27.19 -28.92
N VAL A 172 6.78 -26.66 -28.74
CA VAL A 172 6.44 -25.26 -29.11
C VAL A 172 6.94 -24.25 -28.08
N CYS A 173 6.88 -24.56 -26.79
CA CYS A 173 7.18 -23.58 -25.74
C CYS A 173 7.97 -24.18 -24.53
N PRO A 174 9.18 -24.73 -24.77
CA PRO A 174 9.95 -25.48 -23.77
C PRO A 174 10.58 -24.59 -22.68
N LYS A 175 10.63 -23.26 -22.85
CA LYS A 175 11.36 -22.33 -21.98
C LYS A 175 10.48 -21.58 -21.00
N ILE A 176 9.18 -21.82 -20.97
CA ILE A 176 8.25 -21.12 -20.08
C ILE A 176 8.64 -21.35 -18.62
N THR A 177 8.86 -20.24 -17.90
CA THR A 177 9.12 -20.19 -16.46
C THR A 177 7.96 -19.60 -15.69
N GLU A 178 7.15 -18.75 -16.32
CA GLU A 178 5.96 -18.13 -15.75
C GLU A 178 4.78 -18.29 -16.73
N LEU A 179 3.65 -18.79 -16.21
CA LEU A 179 2.43 -19.00 -16.98
C LEU A 179 1.24 -18.38 -16.27
N ASP A 180 0.55 -17.47 -16.95
CA ASP A 180 -0.69 -16.86 -16.50
C ASP A 180 -1.88 -17.40 -17.31
N LEU A 181 -2.72 -18.18 -16.63
CA LEU A 181 -3.99 -18.73 -17.13
C LEU A 181 -5.19 -18.13 -16.38
N SER A 182 -5.05 -16.95 -15.81
CA SER A 182 -6.10 -16.29 -15.02
C SER A 182 -7.34 -16.00 -15.88
N ARG A 183 -8.52 -15.96 -15.24
CA ARG A 183 -9.80 -15.60 -15.85
C ARG A 183 -10.11 -16.35 -17.15
N ASN A 184 -9.97 -17.68 -17.10
CA ASN A 184 -10.23 -18.57 -18.20
C ASN A 184 -11.42 -19.52 -17.91
N LEU A 185 -11.60 -20.52 -18.73
CA LEU A 185 -12.67 -21.51 -18.60
C LEU A 185 -12.19 -22.81 -17.94
N LEU A 186 -11.06 -22.76 -17.21
CA LEU A 186 -10.52 -23.92 -16.50
C LEU A 186 -11.45 -24.31 -15.34
N GLY A 187 -11.83 -25.58 -15.28
CA GLY A 187 -12.69 -26.15 -14.25
C GLY A 187 -12.13 -27.40 -13.58
N SER A 188 -11.14 -28.06 -14.16
CA SER A 188 -10.49 -29.27 -13.65
C SER A 188 -9.01 -29.03 -13.36
N TRP A 189 -8.52 -29.59 -12.28
CA TRP A 189 -7.10 -29.56 -11.94
C TRP A 189 -6.27 -30.50 -12.81
N GLU A 190 -6.88 -31.58 -13.36
CA GLU A 190 -6.22 -32.45 -14.31
C GLU A 190 -5.79 -31.71 -15.59
N GLU A 191 -6.66 -30.82 -16.12
CA GLU A 191 -6.32 -30.02 -17.30
C GLU A 191 -5.13 -29.09 -17.05
N VAL A 192 -5.07 -28.51 -15.84
CA VAL A 192 -3.94 -27.69 -15.41
C VAL A 192 -2.68 -28.53 -15.26
N ALA A 193 -2.80 -29.71 -14.64
CA ALA A 193 -1.67 -30.62 -14.44
C ALA A 193 -1.09 -31.11 -15.78
N ASP A 194 -1.92 -31.42 -16.75
CA ASP A 194 -1.47 -31.83 -18.07
C ASP A 194 -0.67 -30.75 -18.81
N ILE A 195 -1.10 -29.48 -18.71
CA ILE A 195 -0.35 -28.35 -19.26
C ILE A 195 0.99 -28.20 -18.52
N CYS A 196 0.97 -28.21 -17.18
CA CYS A 196 2.16 -28.00 -16.35
C CYS A 196 3.19 -29.14 -16.51
N ALA A 197 2.76 -30.40 -16.63
CA ALA A 197 3.65 -31.54 -16.74
C ALA A 197 4.57 -31.48 -18.00
N ARG A 198 4.17 -30.73 -19.02
CA ARG A 198 4.95 -30.53 -20.26
C ARG A 198 5.89 -29.32 -20.16
N LEU A 199 5.69 -28.44 -19.20
CA LEU A 199 6.47 -27.20 -18.99
C LEU A 199 7.54 -27.41 -17.91
N LYS A 200 8.60 -28.14 -18.21
CA LYS A 200 9.64 -28.57 -17.23
C LYS A 200 10.37 -27.43 -16.51
N ARG A 201 10.34 -26.22 -17.07
CA ARG A 201 10.97 -25.04 -16.48
C ARG A 201 10.01 -24.15 -15.70
N LEU A 202 8.73 -24.50 -15.66
CA LEU A 202 7.72 -23.69 -14.99
C LEU A 202 8.04 -23.54 -13.50
N ARG A 203 7.98 -22.30 -13.00
CA ARG A 203 8.21 -21.92 -11.61
C ARG A 203 7.07 -21.12 -11.01
N ALA A 204 6.41 -20.28 -11.82
CA ALA A 204 5.30 -19.46 -11.39
C ALA A 204 4.05 -19.78 -12.22
N LEU A 205 2.96 -20.11 -11.54
CA LEU A 205 1.66 -20.44 -12.12
C LEU A 205 0.58 -19.53 -11.55
N LYS A 206 -0.13 -18.84 -12.44
CA LYS A 206 -1.25 -17.96 -12.08
C LYS A 206 -2.55 -18.51 -12.64
N LEU A 207 -3.51 -18.77 -11.76
CA LEU A 207 -4.82 -19.37 -12.05
C LEU A 207 -5.98 -18.50 -11.52
N SER A 208 -5.71 -17.27 -11.16
CA SER A 208 -6.68 -16.37 -10.53
C SER A 208 -7.95 -16.20 -11.36
N GLY A 209 -9.12 -16.05 -10.72
CA GLY A 209 -10.39 -15.85 -11.42
C GLY A 209 -10.93 -17.07 -12.19
N ASN A 210 -10.37 -18.28 -12.01
CA ASN A 210 -10.98 -19.51 -12.47
C ASN A 210 -11.89 -20.11 -11.39
N ARG A 211 -12.76 -21.06 -11.76
CA ARG A 211 -13.68 -21.71 -10.81
C ARG A 211 -13.51 -23.23 -10.92
N PHE A 212 -12.69 -23.77 -10.06
CA PHE A 212 -12.34 -25.19 -10.09
C PHE A 212 -13.35 -26.07 -9.38
N GLY A 213 -13.47 -27.30 -9.84
CA GLY A 213 -14.06 -28.42 -9.12
C GLY A 213 -13.22 -28.84 -7.90
N PRO A 214 -13.62 -29.92 -7.21
CA PRO A 214 -12.83 -30.50 -6.12
C PRO A 214 -11.41 -30.82 -6.60
N VAL A 215 -10.45 -30.72 -5.67
CA VAL A 215 -9.06 -31.10 -5.95
C VAL A 215 -8.97 -32.62 -6.04
N GLU A 216 -8.58 -33.14 -7.21
CA GLU A 216 -8.39 -34.56 -7.46
C GLU A 216 -7.13 -35.05 -6.71
N GLU A 217 -7.17 -36.27 -6.19
CA GLU A 217 -6.02 -36.90 -5.52
C GLU A 217 -4.99 -37.42 -6.54
N GLY A 218 -3.73 -37.38 -6.19
CA GLY A 218 -2.65 -37.97 -6.97
C GLY A 218 -2.06 -37.06 -8.07
N LEU A 219 -2.52 -35.82 -8.19
CA LEU A 219 -1.86 -34.83 -9.05
C LEU A 219 -0.57 -34.33 -8.38
N THR A 220 0.44 -34.00 -9.19
CA THR A 220 1.69 -33.42 -8.71
C THR A 220 2.16 -32.32 -9.64
N PHE A 221 2.46 -31.16 -9.07
CA PHE A 221 2.95 -29.97 -9.77
C PHE A 221 4.43 -29.74 -9.42
N GLU A 222 5.31 -30.51 -10.04
CA GLU A 222 6.73 -30.47 -9.75
C GLU A 222 7.39 -29.16 -10.21
N GLY A 223 8.34 -28.68 -9.40
CA GLY A 223 9.16 -27.52 -9.72
C GLY A 223 8.47 -26.17 -9.65
N ILE A 224 7.16 -26.09 -9.41
CA ILE A 224 6.42 -24.85 -9.26
C ILE A 224 6.61 -24.33 -7.84
N SER A 225 7.22 -23.15 -7.72
CA SER A 225 7.52 -22.49 -6.44
C SER A 225 6.58 -21.33 -6.11
N GLU A 226 5.89 -20.77 -7.10
CA GLU A 226 4.91 -19.71 -6.92
C GLU A 226 3.56 -20.12 -7.52
N LEU A 227 2.50 -20.00 -6.70
CA LEU A 227 1.12 -20.27 -7.11
C LEU A 227 0.23 -19.09 -6.75
N LYS A 228 -0.60 -18.63 -7.72
CA LYS A 228 -1.66 -17.65 -7.49
C LYS A 228 -3.02 -18.23 -7.83
N VAL A 229 -3.89 -18.27 -6.83
CA VAL A 229 -5.28 -18.74 -6.91
C VAL A 229 -6.24 -17.68 -6.34
N ASP A 230 -5.97 -16.41 -6.67
CA ASP A 230 -6.79 -15.30 -6.21
C ASP A 230 -8.17 -15.34 -6.90
N ASP A 231 -9.23 -14.94 -6.20
CA ASP A 231 -10.59 -14.91 -6.73
C ASP A 231 -11.01 -16.23 -7.39
N THR A 232 -10.67 -17.38 -6.79
CA THR A 232 -11.10 -18.69 -7.26
C THR A 232 -12.27 -19.26 -6.46
N LEU A 233 -12.64 -18.60 -5.37
CA LEU A 233 -13.64 -19.02 -4.39
C LEU A 233 -13.33 -20.41 -3.79
N LEU A 234 -12.04 -20.75 -3.70
CA LEU A 234 -11.58 -21.93 -2.98
C LEU A 234 -11.62 -21.65 -1.47
N SER A 235 -12.20 -22.58 -0.72
CA SER A 235 -12.10 -22.58 0.74
C SER A 235 -10.68 -22.84 1.20
N TRP A 236 -10.34 -22.47 2.44
CA TRP A 236 -9.01 -22.77 2.99
C TRP A 236 -8.67 -24.25 2.94
N ASP A 237 -9.62 -25.13 3.21
CA ASP A 237 -9.39 -26.59 3.19
C ASP A 237 -9.14 -27.12 1.76
N GLU A 238 -9.76 -26.52 0.74
CA GLU A 238 -9.46 -26.84 -0.67
C GLU A 238 -8.07 -26.35 -1.06
N ILE A 239 -7.69 -25.14 -0.63
CA ILE A 239 -6.33 -24.61 -0.84
C ILE A 239 -5.29 -25.49 -0.16
N MET A 240 -5.56 -25.98 1.05
CA MET A 240 -4.65 -26.88 1.75
C MET A 240 -4.42 -28.22 1.02
N ARG A 241 -5.50 -28.82 0.52
CA ARG A 241 -5.38 -30.04 -0.30
C ARG A 241 -4.62 -29.78 -1.59
N LEU A 242 -4.86 -28.63 -2.21
CA LEU A 242 -4.16 -28.22 -3.42
C LEU A 242 -2.66 -28.03 -3.17
N THR A 243 -2.29 -27.26 -2.14
CA THR A 243 -0.87 -26.97 -1.84
C THR A 243 -0.06 -28.22 -1.49
N GLY A 244 -0.72 -29.26 -0.99
CA GLY A 244 -0.10 -30.59 -0.80
C GLY A 244 0.40 -31.24 -2.08
N GLN A 245 -0.09 -30.82 -3.25
CA GLN A 245 0.32 -31.31 -4.57
C GLN A 245 1.48 -30.50 -5.18
N PHE A 246 1.95 -29.43 -4.51
CA PHE A 246 3.04 -28.56 -4.94
C PHE A 246 4.27 -28.72 -4.02
N PRO A 247 5.12 -29.73 -4.20
CA PRO A 247 6.22 -30.05 -3.27
C PRO A 247 7.29 -28.95 -3.17
N SER A 248 7.40 -28.10 -4.17
CA SER A 248 8.39 -27.01 -4.23
C SER A 248 7.80 -25.63 -3.88
N LEU A 249 6.56 -25.54 -3.39
CA LEU A 249 5.87 -24.29 -3.17
C LEU A 249 6.51 -23.48 -2.05
N THR A 250 6.89 -22.23 -2.37
CA THR A 250 7.45 -21.26 -1.43
C THR A 250 6.62 -19.96 -1.35
N SER A 251 5.82 -19.68 -2.39
CA SER A 251 4.98 -18.48 -2.46
C SER A 251 3.56 -18.84 -2.88
N LEU A 252 2.58 -18.44 -2.07
CA LEU A 252 1.15 -18.64 -2.32
C LEU A 252 0.41 -17.31 -2.25
N SER A 253 -0.39 -17.02 -3.26
CA SER A 253 -1.42 -15.98 -3.21
C SER A 253 -2.80 -16.62 -3.30
N ALA A 254 -3.66 -16.31 -2.33
CA ALA A 254 -5.04 -16.78 -2.23
C ALA A 254 -5.97 -15.62 -1.83
N SER A 255 -5.80 -14.48 -2.50
CA SER A 255 -6.56 -13.26 -2.26
C SER A 255 -8.00 -13.39 -2.76
N ALA A 256 -8.92 -12.63 -2.20
CA ALA A 256 -10.33 -12.54 -2.63
C ALA A 256 -11.06 -13.90 -2.69
N ASN A 257 -10.78 -14.82 -1.77
CA ASN A 257 -11.40 -16.14 -1.68
C ASN A 257 -12.44 -16.28 -0.56
N GLN A 258 -12.83 -15.17 0.09
CA GLN A 258 -13.81 -15.18 1.20
C GLN A 258 -13.31 -15.98 2.42
N ILE A 259 -12.00 -16.06 2.62
CA ILE A 259 -11.39 -16.79 3.73
C ILE A 259 -11.55 -15.96 5.01
N ALA A 260 -12.24 -16.50 6.01
CA ALA A 260 -12.43 -15.86 7.31
C ALA A 260 -11.51 -16.44 8.40
N GLU A 261 -11.11 -17.70 8.27
CA GLU A 261 -10.33 -18.43 9.27
C GLU A 261 -9.37 -19.41 8.60
N ILE A 262 -8.23 -19.63 9.23
CA ILE A 262 -7.25 -20.64 8.87
C ILE A 262 -7.50 -21.88 9.74
N SER A 263 -8.22 -22.85 9.20
CA SER A 263 -8.64 -24.07 9.92
C SER A 263 -7.51 -25.07 10.13
N THR A 264 -6.58 -25.17 9.17
CA THR A 264 -5.48 -26.15 9.16
C THR A 264 -4.15 -25.47 8.85
N PRO A 265 -3.01 -25.97 9.35
CA PRO A 265 -1.69 -25.43 9.05
C PRO A 265 -1.29 -25.76 7.61
N ILE A 266 -0.60 -24.82 6.96
CA ILE A 266 0.00 -25.01 5.63
C ILE A 266 1.39 -25.65 5.73
N SER A 267 1.95 -26.09 4.60
CA SER A 267 3.30 -26.66 4.50
C SER A 267 4.39 -25.74 5.06
N ASN A 268 5.34 -26.32 5.78
CA ASN A 268 6.48 -25.61 6.35
C ASN A 268 7.48 -25.05 5.31
N SER A 269 7.33 -25.34 4.02
CA SER A 269 8.19 -24.78 2.97
C SER A 269 7.80 -23.34 2.56
N LEU A 270 6.62 -22.88 2.98
CA LEU A 270 6.08 -21.60 2.54
C LEU A 270 6.82 -20.42 3.17
N GLN A 271 7.32 -19.51 2.35
CA GLN A 271 8.03 -18.29 2.74
C GLN A 271 7.16 -17.04 2.56
N SER A 272 6.25 -17.04 1.60
CA SER A 272 5.39 -15.90 1.30
C SER A 272 3.93 -16.34 1.17
N LEU A 273 3.05 -15.68 1.92
CA LEU A 273 1.60 -15.90 1.89
C LEU A 273 0.87 -14.58 1.71
N VAL A 274 0.02 -14.51 0.69
CA VAL A 274 -0.82 -13.35 0.38
C VAL A 274 -2.28 -13.77 0.52
N LEU A 275 -2.99 -13.10 1.44
CA LEU A 275 -4.42 -13.33 1.77
C LEU A 275 -5.20 -12.01 1.70
N GLU A 276 -4.90 -11.17 0.70
CA GLU A 276 -5.52 -9.87 0.53
C GLU A 276 -7.00 -9.98 0.14
N GLY A 277 -7.83 -9.00 0.54
CA GLY A 277 -9.24 -8.95 0.12
C GLY A 277 -10.08 -10.14 0.59
N ASN A 278 -9.74 -10.76 1.72
CA ASN A 278 -10.50 -11.85 2.33
C ASN A 278 -11.42 -11.33 3.47
N GLU A 279 -12.03 -12.24 4.22
CA GLU A 279 -12.99 -11.91 5.30
C GLU A 279 -12.41 -12.09 6.70
N ILE A 280 -11.08 -11.94 6.86
CA ILE A 280 -10.39 -12.10 8.14
C ILE A 280 -10.71 -10.90 9.05
N THR A 281 -11.26 -11.15 10.24
CA THR A 281 -11.68 -10.12 11.20
C THR A 281 -10.75 -9.96 12.41
N SER A 282 -9.92 -10.98 12.67
CA SER A 282 -8.98 -10.98 13.80
C SER A 282 -7.70 -11.71 13.44
N LEU A 283 -6.56 -11.28 13.99
CA LEU A 283 -5.32 -12.05 13.88
C LEU A 283 -5.42 -13.41 14.58
N ALA A 284 -6.34 -13.58 15.54
CA ALA A 284 -6.62 -14.85 16.21
C ALA A 284 -7.01 -15.96 15.23
N SER A 285 -7.74 -15.64 14.16
CA SER A 285 -8.12 -16.62 13.13
C SER A 285 -6.93 -17.19 12.35
N LEU A 286 -5.74 -16.58 12.49
CA LEU A 286 -4.51 -17.04 11.85
C LEU A 286 -3.64 -17.95 12.74
N LYS A 287 -4.12 -18.36 13.93
CA LYS A 287 -3.34 -19.13 14.92
C LYS A 287 -2.63 -20.35 14.32
N LYS A 288 -3.26 -21.04 13.37
CA LYS A 288 -2.66 -22.22 12.73
C LYS A 288 -1.45 -21.91 11.85
N LEU A 289 -1.30 -20.68 11.35
CA LEU A 289 -0.12 -20.26 10.60
C LEU A 289 1.13 -20.11 11.48
N THR A 290 1.00 -20.01 12.80
CA THR A 290 2.16 -19.93 13.71
C THR A 290 3.04 -21.17 13.65
N ALA A 291 2.50 -22.30 13.18
CA ALA A 291 3.25 -23.52 12.94
C ALA A 291 4.21 -23.44 11.74
N VAL A 292 4.03 -22.47 10.83
CA VAL A 292 4.85 -22.29 9.63
C VAL A 292 6.09 -21.47 9.98
N THR A 293 7.16 -22.15 10.37
CA THR A 293 8.39 -21.51 10.83
C THR A 293 9.25 -20.92 9.73
N SER A 294 8.98 -21.24 8.46
CA SER A 294 9.67 -20.71 7.28
C SER A 294 9.07 -19.41 6.73
N LEU A 295 7.90 -18.99 7.24
CA LEU A 295 7.19 -17.82 6.72
C LEU A 295 7.98 -16.54 6.99
N GLU A 296 8.26 -15.78 5.93
CA GLU A 296 9.00 -14.51 5.96
C GLU A 296 8.11 -13.31 5.67
N ARG A 297 7.09 -13.49 4.82
CA ARG A 297 6.19 -12.44 4.35
C ARG A 297 4.73 -12.88 4.46
N LEU A 298 3.91 -12.02 5.06
CA LEU A 298 2.47 -12.21 5.20
C LEU A 298 1.73 -10.93 4.79
N SER A 299 0.91 -11.00 3.74
CA SER A 299 0.02 -9.89 3.37
C SER A 299 -1.42 -10.22 3.77
N LEU A 300 -1.99 -9.33 4.58
CA LEU A 300 -3.37 -9.36 5.07
C LEU A 300 -4.12 -8.06 4.67
N ARG A 301 -3.61 -7.39 3.65
CA ARG A 301 -4.17 -6.14 3.14
C ARG A 301 -5.63 -6.33 2.75
N ASP A 302 -6.44 -5.26 2.93
CA ASP A 302 -7.84 -5.22 2.47
C ASP A 302 -8.70 -6.36 3.08
N ASN A 303 -8.54 -6.58 4.40
CA ASN A 303 -9.37 -7.47 5.21
C ASN A 303 -10.21 -6.64 6.20
N ASN A 304 -10.90 -7.30 7.11
CA ASN A 304 -11.74 -6.66 8.11
C ASN A 304 -11.15 -6.77 9.53
N ILE A 305 -9.81 -6.78 9.65
CA ILE A 305 -9.15 -7.00 10.95
C ILE A 305 -9.39 -5.80 11.86
N THR A 306 -10.08 -6.04 12.97
CA THR A 306 -10.37 -5.03 14.01
C THR A 306 -9.54 -5.25 15.26
N THR A 307 -9.19 -6.51 15.59
CA THR A 307 -8.56 -6.92 16.84
C THR A 307 -7.40 -7.87 16.60
N THR A 308 -6.46 -7.83 17.53
CA THR A 308 -5.32 -8.76 17.58
C THR A 308 -5.64 -10.08 18.27
N TYR A 309 -6.61 -10.08 19.17
CA TYR A 309 -7.05 -11.25 19.93
C TYR A 309 -8.47 -11.68 19.57
N GLY A 310 -8.77 -12.96 19.76
CA GLY A 310 -10.14 -13.49 19.67
C GLY A 310 -11.04 -12.99 20.81
N ALA A 311 -12.34 -13.15 20.67
CA ALA A 311 -13.33 -12.76 21.67
C ALA A 311 -13.15 -13.47 23.03
N ASN A 312 -12.44 -14.59 23.07
CA ASN A 312 -12.14 -15.36 24.26
C ASN A 312 -10.72 -15.06 24.75
N THR A 313 -10.60 -14.30 25.84
CA THR A 313 -9.33 -13.92 26.49
C THR A 313 -8.56 -15.10 27.13
N SER A 314 -9.11 -16.32 27.09
CA SER A 314 -8.50 -17.55 27.65
C SER A 314 -7.62 -18.31 26.66
N ASP A 315 -7.56 -17.92 25.39
CA ASP A 315 -6.74 -18.59 24.39
C ASP A 315 -5.26 -18.22 24.55
N ASP A 316 -4.37 -19.21 24.36
CA ASP A 316 -2.93 -18.96 24.29
C ASP A 316 -2.60 -17.83 23.31
N PRO A 317 -1.71 -16.91 23.70
CA PRO A 317 -1.36 -15.78 22.85
C PRO A 317 -0.78 -16.26 21.51
N ILE A 318 -1.23 -15.63 20.43
CA ILE A 318 -0.68 -15.89 19.10
C ILE A 318 0.74 -15.34 19.06
N ARG A 319 1.67 -16.16 18.57
CA ARG A 319 3.06 -15.76 18.37
C ARG A 319 3.63 -16.45 17.14
N PHE A 320 3.98 -15.66 16.13
CA PHE A 320 4.64 -16.16 14.93
C PHE A 320 6.13 -16.42 15.17
N SER A 321 6.74 -17.16 14.23
CA SER A 321 8.19 -17.35 14.22
C SER A 321 8.92 -16.02 14.00
N PRO A 322 10.10 -15.78 14.60
CA PRO A 322 10.94 -14.63 14.30
C PRO A 322 11.43 -14.54 12.84
N THR A 323 11.21 -15.58 12.03
CA THR A 323 11.45 -15.57 10.58
C THR A 323 10.48 -14.68 9.82
N LEU A 324 9.27 -14.43 10.36
CA LEU A 324 8.30 -13.53 9.75
C LEU A 324 8.73 -12.08 9.94
N LYS A 325 9.31 -11.51 8.86
CA LYS A 325 9.91 -10.18 8.83
C LYS A 325 8.99 -9.10 8.30
N SER A 326 8.08 -9.46 7.39
CA SER A 326 7.26 -8.50 6.66
C SER A 326 5.78 -8.82 6.81
N VAL A 327 5.02 -7.84 7.31
CA VAL A 327 3.57 -7.95 7.46
C VAL A 327 2.89 -6.74 6.84
N ASP A 328 1.86 -6.99 6.03
CA ASP A 328 1.00 -5.94 5.47
C ASP A 328 -0.40 -6.03 6.09
N LEU A 329 -0.75 -5.02 6.88
CA LEU A 329 -2.06 -4.84 7.53
C LEU A 329 -2.78 -3.59 6.99
N SER A 330 -2.35 -3.04 5.86
CA SER A 330 -3.00 -1.87 5.25
C SER A 330 -4.44 -2.17 4.83
N ARG A 331 -5.29 -1.13 4.83
CA ARG A 331 -6.70 -1.23 4.45
C ARG A 331 -7.48 -2.26 5.28
N ASN A 332 -7.28 -2.22 6.59
CA ASN A 332 -8.03 -3.00 7.57
C ASN A 332 -8.89 -2.09 8.45
N SER A 333 -9.46 -2.63 9.51
CA SER A 333 -10.36 -1.91 10.44
C SER A 333 -9.73 -1.72 11.83
N ILE A 334 -8.39 -1.68 11.92
CA ILE A 334 -7.66 -1.49 13.18
C ILE A 334 -7.95 -0.07 13.70
N ASN A 335 -8.45 0.04 14.93
CA ASN A 335 -8.90 1.30 15.53
C ASN A 335 -8.30 1.60 16.91
N SER A 336 -7.33 0.80 17.38
CA SER A 336 -6.77 0.91 18.73
C SER A 336 -5.24 0.84 18.72
N TRP A 337 -4.59 1.70 19.50
CA TRP A 337 -3.15 1.67 19.73
C TRP A 337 -2.70 0.44 20.51
N SER A 338 -3.58 -0.17 21.33
CA SER A 338 -3.27 -1.44 21.98
C SER A 338 -3.00 -2.54 20.96
N SER A 339 -3.79 -2.58 19.86
CA SER A 339 -3.54 -3.53 18.76
C SER A 339 -2.16 -3.35 18.12
N ILE A 340 -1.67 -2.11 18.00
CA ILE A 340 -0.31 -1.83 17.51
C ILE A 340 0.76 -2.30 18.50
N ASN A 341 0.55 -2.06 19.79
CA ASN A 341 1.48 -2.52 20.83
C ASN A 341 1.60 -4.06 20.84
N ASP A 342 0.49 -4.77 20.59
CA ASP A 342 0.46 -6.23 20.55
C ASP A 342 1.26 -6.84 19.40
N LEU A 343 1.43 -6.09 18.28
CA LEU A 343 2.17 -6.58 17.11
C LEU A 343 3.60 -7.02 17.44
N THR A 344 4.24 -6.38 18.40
CA THR A 344 5.60 -6.74 18.84
C THR A 344 5.64 -8.14 19.44
N ASN A 345 4.61 -8.52 20.18
CA ASN A 345 4.50 -9.85 20.80
C ASN A 345 4.06 -10.92 19.79
N ILE A 346 3.13 -10.55 18.90
CA ILE A 346 2.57 -11.43 17.87
C ILE A 346 3.63 -11.73 16.81
N PHE A 347 4.38 -10.70 16.38
CA PHE A 347 5.39 -10.79 15.33
C PHE A 347 6.77 -10.39 15.84
N PRO A 348 7.46 -11.24 16.61
CA PRO A 348 8.72 -10.90 17.27
C PRO A 348 9.87 -10.61 16.29
N GLY A 349 9.74 -11.02 15.04
CA GLY A 349 10.71 -10.77 13.98
C GLY A 349 10.38 -9.57 13.07
N LEU A 350 9.34 -8.78 13.39
CA LEU A 350 8.81 -7.76 12.50
C LEU A 350 9.82 -6.64 12.21
N GLU A 351 10.21 -6.50 10.96
CA GLU A 351 11.11 -5.47 10.44
C GLU A 351 10.41 -4.54 9.41
N VAL A 352 9.43 -5.06 8.68
CA VAL A 352 8.69 -4.35 7.64
C VAL A 352 7.20 -4.39 7.94
N LEU A 353 6.59 -3.22 8.16
CA LEU A 353 5.16 -3.09 8.42
C LEU A 353 4.51 -2.14 7.40
N ARG A 354 3.37 -2.55 6.86
CA ARG A 354 2.42 -1.67 6.17
C ARG A 354 1.13 -1.63 6.96
N ILE A 355 0.64 -0.44 7.25
CA ILE A 355 -0.54 -0.24 8.12
C ILE A 355 -1.41 0.95 7.69
N SER A 356 -1.13 1.56 6.55
CA SER A 356 -1.91 2.67 6.01
C SER A 356 -3.39 2.29 5.83
N ASP A 357 -4.25 3.32 5.73
CA ASP A 357 -5.69 3.14 5.50
C ASP A 357 -6.38 2.28 6.59
N ASN A 358 -6.05 2.53 7.87
CA ASN A 358 -6.73 1.97 9.03
C ASN A 358 -7.39 3.09 9.84
N PRO A 359 -8.61 2.89 10.40
CA PRO A 359 -9.35 3.91 11.14
C PRO A 359 -8.59 4.53 12.32
N LEU A 360 -7.64 3.80 12.90
CA LEU A 360 -6.77 4.30 13.97
C LEU A 360 -6.01 5.56 13.54
N LEU A 361 -5.57 5.62 12.28
CA LEU A 361 -4.74 6.70 11.77
C LEU A 361 -5.54 7.98 11.46
N ASP A 362 -6.89 7.86 11.43
CA ASP A 362 -7.82 8.99 11.28
C ASP A 362 -8.29 9.55 12.64
N GLN A 363 -7.85 8.97 13.76
CA GLN A 363 -8.22 9.43 15.11
C GLN A 363 -7.32 10.58 15.55
N PRO A 364 -7.76 11.40 16.53
CA PRO A 364 -6.89 12.41 17.13
C PRO A 364 -5.74 11.76 17.89
N VAL A 365 -4.58 12.42 17.92
CA VAL A 365 -3.40 11.99 18.69
C VAL A 365 -3.74 11.75 20.17
N GLY A 366 -4.63 12.57 20.71
CA GLY A 366 -5.12 12.52 22.08
C GLY A 366 -6.12 13.62 22.33
N SER A 367 -6.69 13.68 23.52
CA SER A 367 -7.62 14.74 23.89
C SER A 367 -6.93 16.11 23.89
N GLN A 368 -7.70 17.17 23.70
CA GLN A 368 -7.18 18.55 23.75
C GLN A 368 -6.52 18.87 25.09
N ALA A 369 -7.01 18.29 26.19
CA ALA A 369 -6.43 18.48 27.53
C ALA A 369 -4.97 17.94 27.60
N VAL A 370 -4.66 16.86 26.89
CA VAL A 370 -3.35 16.23 26.86
C VAL A 370 -2.43 16.88 25.82
N THR A 371 -2.92 17.06 24.60
CA THR A 371 -2.10 17.52 23.48
C THR A 371 -1.93 19.04 23.42
N GLY A 372 -2.86 19.78 24.01
CA GLY A 372 -2.99 21.23 23.81
C GLY A 372 -3.47 21.63 22.41
N MET A 373 -3.78 20.63 21.55
CA MET A 373 -4.19 20.80 20.16
C MET A 373 -5.69 20.47 19.98
N PRO A 374 -6.35 21.02 18.96
CA PRO A 374 -7.71 20.61 18.60
C PRO A 374 -7.81 19.11 18.35
N GLU A 375 -8.94 18.49 18.73
CA GLU A 375 -9.23 17.10 18.47
C GLU A 375 -9.59 16.92 16.97
N LYS A 376 -8.55 16.82 16.15
CA LYS A 376 -8.65 16.55 14.70
C LYS A 376 -7.93 15.24 14.37
N PRO A 377 -8.25 14.62 13.25
CA PRO A 377 -7.48 13.49 12.74
C PRO A 377 -5.98 13.80 12.74
N MET A 378 -5.17 12.83 13.13
CA MET A 378 -3.72 13.00 13.11
C MET A 378 -3.22 13.18 11.68
N THR A 379 -2.13 13.86 11.52
CA THR A 379 -1.44 13.98 10.23
C THR A 379 -0.73 12.68 9.89
N VAL A 380 -0.39 12.49 8.62
CA VAL A 380 0.37 11.32 8.14
C VAL A 380 1.68 11.18 8.92
N ASP A 381 2.38 12.30 9.17
CA ASP A 381 3.64 12.30 9.92
C ASP A 381 3.44 11.90 11.40
N GLU A 382 2.38 12.36 12.04
CA GLU A 382 2.06 11.96 13.40
C GLU A 382 1.73 10.47 13.47
N ALA A 383 0.90 9.97 12.55
CA ALA A 383 0.58 8.56 12.44
C ALA A 383 1.83 7.69 12.24
N TYR A 384 2.74 8.15 11.36
CA TYR A 384 4.03 7.52 11.14
C TYR A 384 4.88 7.50 12.41
N MET A 385 5.07 8.65 13.06
CA MET A 385 5.87 8.76 14.28
C MET A 385 5.31 7.91 15.42
N LEU A 386 4.00 7.95 15.66
CA LEU A 386 3.36 7.19 16.73
C LEU A 386 3.41 5.69 16.52
N THR A 387 3.33 5.23 15.28
CA THR A 387 3.49 3.81 14.93
C THR A 387 4.95 3.38 15.12
N LEU A 388 5.89 4.17 14.58
CA LEU A 388 7.32 3.90 14.67
C LEU A 388 7.83 3.84 16.11
N ALA A 389 7.37 4.77 16.95
CA ALA A 389 7.78 4.83 18.36
C ALA A 389 7.31 3.63 19.18
N ARG A 390 6.22 2.96 18.79
CA ARG A 390 5.66 1.79 19.50
C ARG A 390 6.35 0.47 19.15
N ILE A 391 6.99 0.37 17.99
CA ILE A 391 7.59 -0.88 17.50
C ILE A 391 9.08 -0.63 17.22
N SER A 392 9.95 -1.04 18.14
CA SER A 392 11.40 -0.78 18.08
C SER A 392 12.10 -1.51 16.93
N SER A 393 11.61 -2.67 16.53
CA SER A 393 12.25 -3.55 15.54
C SER A 393 12.09 -3.09 14.08
N LEU A 394 11.18 -2.14 13.79
CA LEU A 394 10.90 -1.73 12.42
C LEU A 394 12.12 -1.09 11.73
N GLN A 395 12.33 -1.48 10.48
CA GLN A 395 13.31 -0.90 9.55
C GLN A 395 12.62 -0.20 8.38
N VAL A 396 11.42 -0.66 8.03
CA VAL A 396 10.59 -0.08 6.96
C VAL A 396 9.16 0.07 7.46
N LEU A 397 8.57 1.26 7.29
CA LEU A 397 7.18 1.54 7.60
C LEU A 397 6.51 2.21 6.39
N ASN A 398 5.39 1.64 5.90
CA ASN A 398 4.63 2.15 4.75
C ASN A 398 5.52 2.52 3.55
N TYR A 399 6.41 1.60 3.13
CA TYR A 399 7.40 1.75 2.04
C TYR A 399 8.59 2.68 2.34
N GLY A 400 8.57 3.47 3.42
CA GLY A 400 9.67 4.35 3.84
C GLY A 400 10.71 3.60 4.67
N THR A 401 11.98 3.71 4.29
CA THR A 401 13.08 3.22 5.12
C THR A 401 13.27 4.14 6.32
N ILE A 402 13.36 3.58 7.52
CA ILE A 402 13.48 4.31 8.77
C ILE A 402 14.93 4.67 9.02
N THR A 403 15.22 5.97 9.15
CA THR A 403 16.55 6.44 9.58
C THR A 403 16.67 6.50 11.11
N PRO A 404 17.90 6.49 11.66
CA PRO A 404 18.10 6.69 13.10
C PRO A 404 17.52 8.03 13.60
N LYS A 405 17.51 9.05 12.74
CA LYS A 405 16.92 10.36 13.04
C LYS A 405 15.39 10.26 13.15
N ASP A 406 14.73 9.59 12.18
CA ASP A 406 13.27 9.41 12.21
C ASP A 406 12.85 8.67 13.48
N ARG A 407 13.59 7.62 13.84
CA ARG A 407 13.34 6.86 15.06
C ARG A 407 13.47 7.74 16.30
N SER A 408 14.56 8.46 16.43
CA SER A 408 14.79 9.34 17.60
C SER A 408 13.72 10.43 17.70
N ASN A 409 13.32 11.02 16.57
CA ASN A 409 12.25 12.04 16.53
C ASN A 409 10.91 11.45 16.97
N ALA A 410 10.56 10.29 16.44
CA ALA A 410 9.31 9.60 16.75
C ALA A 410 9.23 9.21 18.24
N GLU A 411 10.31 8.66 18.77
CA GLU A 411 10.39 8.24 20.18
C GLU A 411 10.34 9.44 21.15
N LEU A 412 11.04 10.53 20.84
CA LEU A 412 10.99 11.76 21.61
C LEU A 412 9.59 12.39 21.59
N TYR A 413 8.97 12.46 20.41
CA TYR A 413 7.61 12.97 20.27
C TYR A 413 6.61 12.14 21.08
N TYR A 414 6.67 10.82 20.95
CA TYR A 414 5.80 9.91 21.69
C TYR A 414 6.00 10.01 23.20
N LEU A 415 7.25 10.07 23.67
CA LEU A 415 7.57 10.21 25.08
C LEU A 415 7.08 11.55 25.66
N SER A 416 7.13 12.63 24.85
CA SER A 416 6.57 13.92 25.24
C SER A 416 5.04 13.86 25.42
N LEU A 417 4.34 13.11 24.57
CA LEU A 417 2.88 12.93 24.71
C LEU A 417 2.52 12.14 25.98
N ILE A 418 3.26 11.08 26.28
CA ILE A 418 3.08 10.32 27.53
C ILE A 418 3.30 11.23 28.74
N GLY A 419 4.34 12.08 28.74
CA GLY A 419 4.60 13.04 29.80
C GLY A 419 3.46 14.06 29.99
N LYS A 420 2.82 14.49 28.89
CA LYS A 420 1.64 15.37 28.94
C LYS A 420 0.41 14.64 29.48
N GLU A 421 0.19 13.39 29.08
CA GLU A 421 -0.91 12.55 29.57
C GLU A 421 -0.79 12.32 31.08
N LEU A 422 0.41 11.97 31.56
CA LEU A 422 0.72 11.84 32.99
C LEU A 422 0.52 13.16 33.73
N SER A 423 0.85 14.30 33.11
CA SER A 423 0.68 15.62 33.73
C SER A 423 -0.79 16.07 33.83
N ALA A 424 -1.61 15.67 32.84
CA ALA A 424 -3.03 15.99 32.77
C ALA A 424 -3.90 15.08 33.64
N SER A 425 -3.36 13.93 34.09
CA SER A 425 -4.08 12.91 34.82
C SER A 425 -3.72 12.87 36.32
N PRO A 426 -4.65 12.43 37.20
CA PRO A 426 -4.35 12.22 38.59
C PRO A 426 -3.32 11.11 38.80
N GLU A 427 -2.55 11.16 39.90
CA GLU A 427 -1.50 10.20 40.21
C GLU A 427 -2.01 8.76 40.28
N ALA A 428 -3.23 8.54 40.73
CA ALA A 428 -3.87 7.22 40.77
C ALA A 428 -4.05 6.58 39.41
N ALA A 429 -4.11 7.35 38.32
CA ALA A 429 -4.24 6.83 36.94
C ALA A 429 -2.89 6.49 36.28
N GLU A 430 -1.77 6.82 36.90
CA GLU A 430 -0.42 6.59 36.35
C GLU A 430 -0.16 5.12 35.97
N PRO A 431 -0.49 4.10 36.80
CA PRO A 431 -0.27 2.71 36.44
C PRO A 431 -1.02 2.29 35.16
N ASP A 432 -2.27 2.75 34.98
CA ASP A 432 -3.10 2.44 33.83
C ASP A 432 -2.56 3.11 32.55
N ILE A 433 -2.11 4.36 32.67
CA ILE A 433 -1.46 5.09 31.57
C ILE A 433 -0.18 4.37 31.15
N LEU A 434 0.68 4.01 32.11
CA LEU A 434 1.94 3.31 31.78
C LEU A 434 1.69 1.92 31.20
N ALA A 435 0.65 1.22 31.61
CA ALA A 435 0.24 -0.06 31.02
C ALA A 435 -0.17 0.09 29.53
N ALA A 436 -0.74 1.24 29.15
CA ALA A 436 -1.07 1.57 27.75
C ALA A 436 0.17 1.91 26.90
N HIS A 437 1.33 2.15 27.54
CA HIS A 437 2.59 2.52 26.90
C HIS A 437 3.74 1.56 27.22
N PRO A 438 3.75 0.31 26.70
CA PRO A 438 4.69 -0.74 27.13
C PRO A 438 6.18 -0.37 26.98
N ARG A 439 6.51 0.50 26.03
CA ARG A 439 7.89 0.95 25.79
C ARG A 439 8.34 2.13 26.68
N TYR A 440 7.48 2.66 27.57
CA TYR A 440 7.80 3.85 28.35
C TYR A 440 9.14 3.74 29.11
N SER A 441 9.38 2.64 29.83
CA SER A 441 10.62 2.45 30.60
C SER A 441 11.86 2.42 29.69
N GLU A 442 11.82 1.65 28.58
CA GLU A 442 12.88 1.57 27.57
C GLU A 442 13.21 2.96 26.98
N LEU A 443 12.15 3.72 26.64
CA LEU A 443 12.30 5.05 26.07
C LEU A 443 12.88 6.05 27.09
N CYS A 444 12.51 5.94 28.37
CA CYS A 444 13.09 6.76 29.45
C CYS A 444 14.58 6.45 29.66
N GLU A 445 14.99 5.21 29.56
CA GLU A 445 16.40 4.82 29.63
C GLU A 445 17.22 5.41 28.46
N THR A 446 16.64 5.41 27.28
CA THR A 446 17.31 5.88 26.04
C THR A 446 17.34 7.40 25.94
N HIS A 447 16.21 8.06 26.20
CA HIS A 447 16.01 9.49 25.93
C HIS A 447 15.93 10.36 27.17
N GLY A 448 15.81 9.75 28.37
CA GLY A 448 15.55 10.45 29.64
C GLY A 448 14.06 10.57 29.93
N GLN A 449 13.73 10.80 31.19
CA GLN A 449 12.34 10.89 31.65
C GLN A 449 11.66 12.18 31.16
N PRO A 450 10.38 12.13 30.76
CA PRO A 450 9.60 13.31 30.46
C PRO A 450 9.36 14.13 31.74
N LEU A 451 9.21 15.45 31.61
CA LEU A 451 8.85 16.30 32.72
C LEU A 451 7.34 16.20 33.00
N VAL A 452 6.98 15.55 34.11
CA VAL A 452 5.59 15.47 34.57
C VAL A 452 5.32 16.62 35.52
N ARG A 453 4.42 17.55 35.16
CA ARG A 453 3.98 18.67 35.99
C ARG A 453 2.50 18.52 36.29
N ARG A 454 2.14 18.02 37.47
CA ARG A 454 0.77 18.03 37.97
C ARG A 454 0.45 19.38 38.62
N ALA A 455 -0.80 19.84 38.52
CA ALA A 455 -1.22 21.24 38.85
C ALA A 455 -1.07 21.68 40.32
N GLU A 456 -0.55 20.85 41.22
CA GLU A 456 -0.52 21.13 42.67
C GLU A 456 0.87 21.37 43.29
N VAL A 457 1.91 21.64 42.50
CA VAL A 457 3.22 21.97 43.10
C VAL A 457 3.68 23.35 42.66
N ASP A 458 3.43 24.28 43.57
CA ASP A 458 3.82 25.69 43.53
C ASP A 458 5.33 25.90 43.26
N GLY A 459 5.65 26.75 42.31
CA GLY A 459 6.57 27.86 42.49
C GLY A 459 8.07 27.61 42.37
N LEU A 460 8.61 26.43 42.04
CA LEU A 460 10.05 26.26 41.76
C LEU A 460 10.27 25.82 40.30
N ARG A 461 10.80 26.74 39.49
CA ARG A 461 11.46 26.36 38.21
C ARG A 461 12.63 25.43 38.57
N ALA A 462 12.35 24.13 38.67
CA ALA A 462 13.41 23.13 38.76
C ALA A 462 14.24 23.24 37.50
N ALA A 463 15.55 23.37 37.64
CA ALA A 463 16.49 23.35 36.52
C ALA A 463 16.24 22.09 35.72
N VAL A 464 15.92 22.23 34.44
CA VAL A 464 15.62 21.09 33.54
C VAL A 464 16.87 20.25 33.46
N ASN A 465 16.77 18.96 33.82
CA ASN A 465 17.89 18.01 33.64
C ASN A 465 18.31 18.01 32.18
N PRO A 466 19.58 18.28 31.82
CA PRO A 466 20.04 18.30 30.43
C PRO A 466 19.84 16.99 29.66
N ARG A 467 19.66 15.87 30.36
CA ARG A 467 19.35 14.56 29.79
C ARG A 467 17.87 14.25 29.69
N SER A 468 16.98 15.16 30.16
CA SER A 468 15.53 14.95 30.07
C SER A 468 15.00 15.26 28.67
N VAL A 469 13.85 14.71 28.34
CA VAL A 469 13.13 15.02 27.08
C VAL A 469 12.86 16.52 26.97
N ALA A 470 12.52 17.18 28.09
CA ALA A 470 12.27 18.62 28.13
C ALA A 470 13.48 19.48 27.70
N ALA A 471 14.70 19.01 27.91
CA ALA A 471 15.92 19.70 27.47
C ALA A 471 16.11 19.65 25.93
N ARG A 472 15.45 18.71 25.26
CA ARG A 472 15.52 18.51 23.79
C ARG A 472 14.31 19.10 23.07
N LEU A 473 13.36 19.66 23.80
CA LEU A 473 12.16 20.29 23.27
C LEU A 473 12.34 21.81 23.24
N VAL A 474 11.81 22.45 22.21
CA VAL A 474 11.66 23.92 22.14
C VAL A 474 10.18 24.23 22.27
N ARG A 475 9.84 25.14 23.14
CA ARG A 475 8.47 25.67 23.27
C ARG A 475 8.24 26.67 22.14
N PHE A 476 7.31 26.36 21.25
CA PHE A 476 6.87 27.27 20.20
C PHE A 476 5.61 28.01 20.61
N THR A 477 5.65 29.32 20.41
CA THR A 477 4.50 30.19 20.44
C THR A 477 4.16 30.60 19.02
N PHE A 478 3.20 29.90 18.40
CA PHE A 478 2.73 30.23 17.06
C PHE A 478 1.64 31.27 17.09
N ARG A 479 1.77 32.32 16.28
CA ARG A 479 0.83 33.39 16.12
C ARG A 479 0.39 33.54 14.68
N LEU A 480 -0.90 33.40 14.41
CA LEU A 480 -1.45 33.58 13.06
C LEU A 480 -1.54 35.08 12.75
N ALA A 481 -0.84 35.53 11.71
CA ALA A 481 -0.96 36.87 11.20
C ALA A 481 -2.32 37.05 10.51
N VAL A 482 -3.07 38.05 10.93
CA VAL A 482 -4.28 38.48 10.25
C VAL A 482 -3.84 39.35 9.06
N SER A 483 -4.15 38.94 7.84
CA SER A 483 -3.94 39.78 6.66
C SER A 483 -4.82 41.02 6.79
N SER A 484 -4.20 42.20 6.96
CA SER A 484 -4.89 43.47 6.82
C SER A 484 -5.29 43.62 5.33
N SER A 485 -6.54 43.28 5.00
CA SER A 485 -7.16 43.77 3.78
C SER A 485 -7.31 45.27 3.90
N GLU A 486 -6.85 46.03 2.92
CA GLU A 486 -6.90 47.51 2.85
C GLU A 486 -8.33 48.08 2.83
N ASP A 487 -9.38 47.27 3.01
CA ASP A 487 -10.80 47.66 2.95
C ASP A 487 -11.54 47.56 4.30
N SER A 488 -10.89 47.64 5.45
CA SER A 488 -11.60 47.69 6.74
C SER A 488 -11.78 49.15 7.18
N PRO A 489 -13.03 49.59 7.48
CA PRO A 489 -13.28 50.96 7.98
C PRO A 489 -12.61 51.14 9.35
N ALA A 490 -11.95 52.31 9.48
CA ALA A 490 -11.26 52.74 10.73
C ALA A 490 -12.20 52.72 11.93
N GLY A 491 -12.01 51.74 12.85
CA GLY A 491 -12.77 51.69 14.12
C GLY A 491 -12.88 50.35 14.78
N GLU A 492 -12.41 49.25 14.20
CA GLU A 492 -12.41 47.95 14.88
C GLU A 492 -11.09 47.73 15.64
N THR A 493 -11.22 47.41 16.93
CA THR A 493 -10.14 46.93 17.80
C THR A 493 -9.41 45.78 17.11
N PRO A 494 -8.06 45.66 17.24
CA PRO A 494 -7.31 44.55 16.62
C PRO A 494 -7.91 43.24 17.11
N GLY A 495 -8.52 42.48 16.17
CA GLY A 495 -9.14 41.21 16.46
C GLY A 495 -8.13 40.26 17.15
N ASP A 496 -8.63 39.46 18.08
CA ASP A 496 -7.86 38.51 18.88
C ASP A 496 -6.90 37.70 17.99
N GLN A 497 -5.61 37.99 18.10
CA GLN A 497 -4.57 37.21 17.45
C GLN A 497 -4.58 35.79 18.02
N VAL A 498 -4.93 34.81 17.19
CA VAL A 498 -4.96 33.43 17.65
C VAL A 498 -3.54 32.93 17.89
N THR A 499 -3.21 32.78 19.20
CA THR A 499 -1.89 32.27 19.62
C THR A 499 -2.04 30.84 20.14
N LYS A 500 -1.14 29.98 19.74
CA LYS A 500 -1.10 28.56 20.15
C LYS A 500 0.30 28.20 20.65
N PHE A 501 0.35 27.33 21.66
CA PHE A 501 1.61 26.89 22.28
C PHE A 501 1.79 25.39 22.07
N ILE A 502 3.01 24.98 21.73
CA ILE A 502 3.37 23.56 21.62
C ILE A 502 4.87 23.37 21.85
N GLU A 503 5.25 22.21 22.38
CA GLU A 503 6.64 21.79 22.50
C GLU A 503 7.00 20.82 21.38
N ILE A 504 8.06 21.13 20.62
CA ILE A 504 8.52 20.38 19.45
C ILE A 504 9.98 19.98 19.65
N PRO A 505 10.39 18.72 19.34
CA PRO A 505 11.79 18.32 19.34
C PRO A 505 12.63 19.19 18.40
N ARG A 506 13.82 19.60 18.85
CA ARG A 506 14.78 20.36 18.03
C ARG A 506 15.19 19.66 16.74
N SER A 507 15.10 18.32 16.73
CA SER A 507 15.44 17.46 15.61
C SER A 507 14.35 17.34 14.56
N PHE A 508 13.14 17.92 14.78
CA PHE A 508 12.12 18.01 13.73
C PHE A 508 12.63 18.91 12.60
N ASP A 509 12.25 18.56 11.37
CA ASP A 509 12.45 19.44 10.23
C ASP A 509 11.29 20.44 10.06
N THR A 510 11.45 21.34 9.08
CA THR A 510 10.44 22.36 8.82
C THR A 510 9.12 21.75 8.34
N TYR A 511 9.14 20.64 7.58
CA TYR A 511 7.93 19.97 7.11
C TYR A 511 7.14 19.35 8.26
N GLN A 512 7.81 18.66 9.18
CA GLN A 512 7.20 18.09 10.38
C GLN A 512 6.59 19.18 11.26
N THR A 513 7.28 20.30 11.41
CA THR A 513 6.78 21.47 12.13
C THR A 513 5.57 22.10 11.44
N LYS A 514 5.59 22.23 10.12
CA LYS A 514 4.43 22.70 9.34
C LYS A 514 3.22 21.77 9.46
N ALA A 515 3.42 20.45 9.50
CA ALA A 515 2.34 19.50 9.72
C ALA A 515 1.61 19.74 11.05
N ILE A 516 2.37 20.07 12.11
CA ILE A 516 1.79 20.45 13.40
C ILE A 516 1.03 21.78 13.30
N VAL A 517 1.60 22.80 12.65
CA VAL A 517 0.97 24.12 12.48
C VAL A 517 -0.31 24.02 11.64
N THR A 518 -0.31 23.19 10.59
CA THR A 518 -1.50 22.83 9.80
C THR A 518 -2.65 22.41 10.69
N ARG A 519 -2.37 21.51 11.62
CA ARG A 519 -3.37 20.99 12.55
C ARG A 519 -3.81 22.05 13.58
N LEU A 520 -2.89 22.87 14.07
CA LEU A 520 -3.19 23.92 15.05
C LEU A 520 -4.13 24.99 14.49
N PHE A 521 -3.93 25.43 13.24
CA PHE A 521 -4.61 26.58 12.65
C PHE A 521 -5.56 26.23 11.51
N ASP A 522 -5.67 24.96 11.15
CA ASP A 522 -6.50 24.48 10.03
C ASP A 522 -6.10 25.11 8.68
N LEU A 523 -4.81 25.17 8.43
CA LEU A 523 -4.23 25.74 7.23
C LEU A 523 -3.50 24.67 6.43
N PRO A 524 -3.67 24.56 5.10
CA PRO A 524 -2.87 23.66 4.27
C PRO A 524 -1.38 24.02 4.35
N PRO A 525 -0.46 23.04 4.37
CA PRO A 525 0.97 23.25 4.64
C PRO A 525 1.69 24.13 3.62
N TYR A 526 1.14 24.24 2.40
CA TYR A 526 1.70 25.05 1.31
C TYR A 526 1.06 26.46 1.19
N GLU A 527 0.10 26.79 2.07
CA GLU A 527 -0.60 28.09 2.05
C GLU A 527 -0.09 29.04 3.12
N PHE A 528 0.99 28.67 3.83
CA PHE A 528 1.61 29.54 4.81
C PHE A 528 3.12 29.34 4.89
N LYS A 529 3.79 30.36 5.40
CA LYS A 529 5.20 30.32 5.79
C LYS A 529 5.35 30.59 7.28
N LEU A 530 6.48 30.16 7.84
CA LEU A 530 6.84 30.33 9.24
C LEU A 530 7.95 31.36 9.35
N VAL A 531 7.76 32.40 10.18
CA VAL A 531 8.74 33.46 10.41
C VAL A 531 9.06 33.49 11.90
N TRP A 532 10.30 33.20 12.24
CA TRP A 532 10.79 33.31 13.62
C TRP A 532 11.08 34.78 13.95
N GLU A 533 10.41 35.27 14.99
CA GLU A 533 10.60 36.63 15.55
C GLU A 533 11.73 36.56 16.58
N THR A 534 12.92 37.02 16.24
CA THR A 534 14.05 37.02 17.17
C THR A 534 13.98 38.21 18.14
N ASP A 535 14.74 38.15 19.23
CA ASP A 535 14.94 39.30 20.12
C ASP A 535 16.16 40.16 19.70
N GLU A 536 16.82 39.83 18.60
CA GLU A 536 17.93 40.59 18.00
C GLU A 536 17.41 41.81 17.25
N LEU A 537 18.19 42.89 17.31
CA LEU A 537 17.87 44.16 16.66
C LEU A 537 18.89 44.44 15.57
N ASP A 538 18.42 44.57 14.33
CA ASP A 538 19.25 44.98 13.19
C ASP A 538 19.16 46.50 12.99
N PRO A 539 20.26 47.23 12.78
CA PRO A 539 20.23 48.65 12.45
C PRO A 539 19.66 48.84 11.05
N VAL A 540 18.68 49.74 10.90
CA VAL A 540 18.13 50.09 9.58
C VAL A 540 19.17 50.92 8.82
N SER A 541 19.78 50.32 7.80
CA SER A 541 20.63 51.07 6.83
C SER A 541 19.76 52.07 6.09
N LYS A 542 20.14 53.35 6.09
CA LYS A 542 19.52 54.32 5.18
C LYS A 542 19.80 53.83 3.75
N GLU A 543 18.73 53.52 3.02
CA GLU A 543 18.82 53.34 1.57
C GLU A 543 19.47 54.60 0.99
N LYS A 544 20.62 54.44 0.34
CA LYS A 544 21.18 55.45 -0.52
C LYS A 544 20.18 55.56 -1.68
N VAL A 545 19.56 56.75 -1.77
CA VAL A 545 18.89 57.14 -3.00
C VAL A 545 19.98 57.22 -4.08
N ASP A 546 19.90 56.33 -5.05
CA ASP A 546 20.76 56.36 -6.23
C ASP A 546 20.37 57.61 -7.04
N ASP A 547 21.11 58.71 -6.87
CA ASP A 547 21.23 59.74 -7.89
C ASP A 547 22.25 59.28 -8.92
N GLU A 548 21.72 58.87 -10.07
CA GLU A 548 22.50 58.76 -11.33
C GLU A 548 23.00 60.14 -11.71
N ASP A 549 24.30 60.27 -11.91
CA ASP A 549 25.08 61.10 -12.84
C ASP A 549 26.30 61.76 -12.19
N GLY A 550 27.43 61.54 -12.76
CA GLY A 550 28.58 62.39 -12.62
C GLY A 550 29.92 61.71 -12.36
N TRP A 551 30.57 61.30 -13.41
CA TRP A 551 32.04 61.15 -13.46
C TRP A 551 32.66 62.53 -13.35
N ASP A 552 33.55 62.80 -12.35
CA ASP A 552 34.86 63.43 -12.64
C ASP A 552 35.82 63.44 -11.43
N SER A 553 37.03 63.18 -11.80
CA SER A 553 38.40 63.46 -11.35
C SER A 553 38.75 64.03 -9.98
N GLU A 554 39.86 63.46 -9.50
CA GLU A 554 40.83 63.86 -8.48
C GLU A 554 41.03 65.40 -8.32
N ASP A 555 41.12 65.87 -7.08
CA ASP A 555 42.24 66.75 -6.65
C ASP A 555 42.35 66.81 -5.10
N ASP A 556 43.62 66.82 -4.66
CA ASP A 556 44.09 67.03 -3.31
C ASP A 556 43.83 68.46 -2.83
N SER A 557 43.44 68.67 -1.57
CA SER A 557 44.11 69.61 -0.66
C SER A 557 43.50 69.75 0.73
N LEU A 558 44.35 69.68 1.64
CA LEU A 558 44.39 70.09 3.05
C LEU A 558 43.45 71.22 3.50
N GLY A 559 42.86 71.03 4.70
CA GLY A 559 42.82 72.11 5.66
C GLY A 559 41.56 72.40 6.47
N SER A 560 41.72 72.18 7.78
CA SER A 560 41.26 72.94 8.93
C SER A 560 39.88 72.70 9.54
N LYS A 561 39.99 72.22 10.78
CA LYS A 561 39.26 72.54 12.04
C LYS A 561 37.92 73.30 11.98
N GLY A 562 36.94 72.72 12.63
CA GLY A 562 35.90 73.51 13.27
C GLY A 562 34.63 72.74 13.70
N ALA A 563 34.51 72.65 15.02
CA ALA A 563 33.26 72.59 15.79
C ALA A 563 32.36 71.36 15.73
N ALA A 564 32.38 70.69 16.85
CA ALA A 564 31.39 69.68 17.27
C ALA A 564 29.99 70.25 17.34
N GLU A 565 29.04 69.65 16.60
CA GLU A 565 27.64 69.62 17.02
C GLU A 565 27.18 68.17 17.04
N LYS A 566 26.69 67.75 18.22
CA LYS A 566 26.08 66.46 18.48
C LYS A 566 24.82 66.33 17.63
N ALA A 567 24.91 65.60 16.49
CA ALA A 567 23.75 65.02 15.89
C ALA A 567 23.44 63.72 16.67
N ALA A 568 22.33 63.70 17.38
CA ALA A 568 21.80 62.50 18.00
C ALA A 568 21.61 61.45 16.90
N ASP A 569 22.32 60.36 17.05
CA ASP A 569 22.25 59.18 16.17
C ASP A 569 20.87 58.52 16.38
N ASP A 570 19.88 58.87 15.53
CA ASP A 570 18.56 58.26 15.51
C ASP A 570 18.64 56.97 14.69
N THR A 571 19.50 56.02 15.11
CA THR A 571 19.57 54.68 14.56
C THR A 571 18.29 53.95 14.92
N ARG A 572 17.36 53.85 13.94
CA ARG A 572 16.19 53.01 14.10
C ARG A 572 16.63 51.56 13.99
N PHE A 573 16.30 50.78 15.01
CA PHE A 573 16.51 49.34 15.06
C PHE A 573 15.19 48.64 14.73
N VAL A 574 15.25 47.57 13.91
CA VAL A 574 14.13 46.69 13.60
C VAL A 574 14.45 45.31 14.14
N LYS A 575 13.48 44.64 14.71
CA LYS A 575 13.65 43.25 15.18
C LYS A 575 13.99 42.36 13.98
N ARG A 576 15.03 41.56 14.14
CA ARG A 576 15.42 40.57 13.13
C ARG A 576 14.36 39.47 13.02
N GLU A 577 13.90 39.21 11.81
CA GLU A 577 12.97 38.14 11.49
C GLU A 577 13.67 37.12 10.60
N VAL A 578 13.48 35.83 10.87
CA VAL A 578 14.10 34.74 10.12
C VAL A 578 13.01 33.83 9.57
N GLU A 579 12.90 33.74 8.24
CA GLU A 579 12.01 32.78 7.60
C GLU A 579 12.54 31.36 7.78
N LEU A 580 11.73 30.46 8.32
CA LEU A 580 12.03 29.04 8.44
C LEU A 580 11.71 28.36 7.10
N VAL A 581 12.67 28.39 6.19
CA VAL A 581 12.53 27.88 4.83
C VAL A 581 12.24 26.38 4.86
N ASP A 582 11.34 25.93 3.99
CA ASP A 582 10.98 24.52 3.83
C ASP A 582 12.22 23.68 3.49
N SER A 583 12.62 22.82 4.41
CA SER A 583 13.80 21.98 4.26
C SER A 583 13.75 20.75 5.17
N THR A 584 14.58 19.76 4.87
CA THR A 584 14.79 18.58 5.70
C THR A 584 15.84 18.81 6.81
N LYS A 585 16.34 20.03 6.96
CA LYS A 585 17.23 20.39 8.08
C LYS A 585 16.43 20.45 9.37
N ASP A 586 17.06 20.03 10.45
CA ASP A 586 16.48 20.12 11.79
C ASP A 586 16.09 21.54 12.10
N ILE A 587 14.92 21.73 12.72
CA ILE A 587 14.49 23.06 13.13
C ILE A 587 15.49 23.71 14.11
N GLY A 588 16.19 22.90 14.89
CA GLY A 588 17.31 23.32 15.73
C GLY A 588 18.49 23.96 14.99
N PHE A 589 18.57 23.84 13.65
CA PHE A 589 19.55 24.55 12.83
C PHE A 589 19.30 26.06 12.81
N TRP A 590 18.05 26.48 12.91
CA TRP A 590 17.63 27.87 12.85
C TRP A 590 17.77 28.60 14.19
N PHE A 591 17.92 27.85 15.31
CA PHE A 591 17.87 28.40 16.66
C PHE A 591 19.21 28.25 17.41
N PRO A 592 19.59 29.23 18.26
CA PRO A 592 20.70 29.05 19.17
C PRO A 592 20.53 27.81 20.05
N ALA A 593 21.65 27.18 20.46
CA ALA A 593 21.63 25.92 21.21
C ALA A 593 20.94 26.03 22.59
N ASP A 594 20.88 27.22 23.16
CA ASP A 594 20.28 27.55 24.46
C ASP A 594 18.85 28.05 24.37
N LEU A 595 18.28 28.21 23.18
CA LEU A 595 16.90 28.68 23.01
C LEU A 595 15.89 27.69 23.58
N VAL A 596 15.11 28.10 24.55
CA VAL A 596 14.07 27.30 25.20
C VAL A 596 12.68 27.60 24.62
N GLU A 597 12.48 28.84 24.16
CA GLU A 597 11.20 29.32 23.62
C GLU A 597 11.43 30.08 22.30
N ALA A 598 10.63 29.77 21.29
CA ALA A 598 10.63 30.45 19.99
C ALA A 598 9.25 31.06 19.71
N ARG A 599 9.23 32.34 19.32
CA ARG A 599 8.01 33.01 18.83
C ARG A 599 8.02 32.97 17.32
N VAL A 600 7.00 32.29 16.72
CA VAL A 600 6.91 32.08 15.29
C VAL A 600 5.59 32.66 14.78
N ARG A 601 5.69 33.57 13.83
CA ARG A 601 4.55 34.09 13.10
C ARG A 601 4.20 33.18 11.94
N VAL A 602 2.93 32.84 11.82
CA VAL A 602 2.36 32.06 10.72
C VAL A 602 1.74 33.03 9.73
N GLU A 603 2.34 33.20 8.56
CA GLU A 603 1.88 34.11 7.52
C GLU A 603 1.25 33.33 6.37
N ARG A 604 0.03 33.72 5.97
CA ARG A 604 -0.62 33.11 4.82
C ARG A 604 0.06 33.57 3.52
N VAL A 605 0.32 32.60 2.65
CA VAL A 605 0.84 32.86 1.28
C VAL A 605 -0.37 32.90 0.35
N PRO A 606 -0.55 33.97 -0.46
CA PRO A 606 -1.62 34.00 -1.46
C PRO A 606 -1.46 32.85 -2.43
N ARG A 607 -2.58 32.25 -2.84
CA ARG A 607 -2.55 31.27 -3.93
C ARG A 607 -2.12 31.97 -5.21
N SER A 608 -1.00 31.52 -5.79
CA SER A 608 -0.50 31.96 -7.10
C SER A 608 -1.39 31.42 -8.22
#